data_705ad49abd6a76e2a2139cfc6989ab74
#
_entry.id   705ad49abd6a76e2a2139cfc6989ab74
#
_cell.length_a   1.000
_cell.length_b   1.000
_cell.length_c   1.000
_cell.angle_alpha   90.00
_cell.angle_beta   90.00
_cell.angle_gamma   90.00
#
_symmetry.space_group_name_H-M   'P 1'
#
loop_
_entity.id
_entity.type
_entity.pdbx_description
1 polymer ?
#
loop_
_entity_poly.entity_id
_entity_poly.type
_entity_poly.pdbx_seq_one_letter_code
_entity_poly.pdbx_strand_id
1 'polypeptide(L)'
;MKLSKKVAFIAAVTSSFILSSSPAFAGQINGSGATFAQPIIDVCKVEFTKDTGHTVNYTAGGSGKGRTDFFNNLVDFGASDAAYTSGFPAHLEYAPVYAAPIAIGYNLPTVKTPIYLSPAVIAQIFSGEITNWNDIRIRTVNDGEVKVPVFATKKITVKVAGKNVTRTIPVLDAKGLPKITKYNVVDANPNLPNVPVTVYFRSDSSGTSEQFLKFLKGANDGANKELWPKTATGTFSNSTPVPLSNFFNFQGANGSALVAAGVKSKVGGIGYGEVSWFADNKLPTALVQNWAGEFVAPSSAGTSAFLGGGTINANGSLDTPYQKAIPGAYSIGTASYGLVYPESAKKDPEKQKIVAAWHTYLLEQCPKKFPEKGYTLITGALYDKAKAQIAKIK
;
A
#
# COMPACT_ATOMS: atom_id res chain seq x y z
N MET A 1 -89.11 23.61 29.74
CA MET A 1 -88.18 22.55 30.07
C MET A 1 -87.06 22.61 29.08
N LYS A 2 -85.89 23.18 29.44
CA LYS A 2 -84.79 23.44 28.55
C LYS A 2 -83.61 22.50 28.94
N LEU A 3 -83.20 21.64 28.01
CA LEU A 3 -82.01 20.80 28.13
C LEU A 3 -80.80 21.60 27.64
N SER A 4 -79.83 21.78 28.51
CA SER A 4 -78.52 22.39 28.21
C SER A 4 -77.54 21.30 27.77
N LYS A 5 -77.00 21.43 26.54
CA LYS A 5 -75.88 20.61 26.03
C LYS A 5 -74.56 21.14 26.50
N LYS A 6 -73.83 20.35 27.29
CA LYS A 6 -72.41 20.61 27.63
C LYS A 6 -71.53 20.08 26.50
N VAL A 7 -70.80 20.97 25.85
CA VAL A 7 -69.76 20.63 24.91
C VAL A 7 -68.45 20.50 25.69
N ALA A 8 -67.89 19.31 25.66
CA ALA A 8 -66.54 19.05 26.21
C ALA A 8 -65.48 19.33 25.17
N PHE A 9 -64.61 20.29 25.39
CA PHE A 9 -63.44 20.59 24.57
C PHE A 9 -62.33 19.64 24.99
N ILE A 10 -61.93 18.69 24.14
CA ILE A 10 -60.75 17.87 24.32
C ILE A 10 -59.57 18.62 23.67
N ALA A 11 -58.69 19.19 24.48
CA ALA A 11 -57.42 19.75 24.01
C ALA A 11 -56.43 18.61 23.75
N ALA A 12 -56.18 18.28 22.50
CA ALA A 12 -55.11 17.35 22.11
C ALA A 12 -53.77 18.11 22.20
N VAL A 13 -52.99 17.82 23.22
CA VAL A 13 -51.60 18.28 23.34
C VAL A 13 -50.74 17.39 22.43
N THR A 14 -50.44 17.87 21.24
CA THR A 14 -49.44 17.27 20.35
C THR A 14 -48.06 17.62 20.86
N SER A 15 -47.45 16.73 21.63
CA SER A 15 -46.02 16.83 22.02
C SER A 15 -45.18 16.61 20.78
N SER A 16 -44.74 17.71 20.17
CA SER A 16 -43.72 17.66 19.11
C SER A 16 -42.38 17.24 19.75
N PHE A 17 -42.04 15.97 19.61
CA PHE A 17 -40.65 15.52 19.84
C PHE A 17 -39.77 16.20 18.80
N ILE A 18 -39.17 17.31 19.16
CA ILE A 18 -38.03 17.90 18.45
C ILE A 18 -36.87 16.93 18.73
N LEU A 19 -36.61 16.03 17.77
CA LEU A 19 -35.33 15.33 17.70
C LEU A 19 -34.27 16.41 17.47
N SER A 20 -33.69 16.90 18.57
CA SER A 20 -32.48 17.69 18.52
C SER A 20 -31.36 16.77 17.98
N SER A 21 -31.16 16.81 16.66
CA SER A 21 -29.92 16.37 16.08
C SER A 21 -28.82 17.20 16.70
N SER A 22 -28.16 16.70 17.75
CA SER A 22 -26.91 17.30 18.24
C SER A 22 -26.01 17.53 17.03
N PRO A 23 -25.51 18.76 16.81
CA PRO A 23 -24.53 18.98 15.77
C PRO A 23 -23.36 18.02 16.05
N ALA A 24 -23.10 17.11 15.13
CA ALA A 24 -21.90 16.31 15.21
C ALA A 24 -20.73 17.29 15.22
N PHE A 25 -20.04 17.44 16.36
CA PHE A 25 -18.88 18.31 16.44
C PHE A 25 -17.86 17.84 15.42
N ALA A 26 -17.54 18.70 14.47
CA ALA A 26 -16.48 18.48 13.49
C ALA A 26 -15.15 18.37 14.25
N GLY A 27 -14.65 17.17 14.40
CA GLY A 27 -13.37 16.91 15.06
C GLY A 27 -12.23 16.86 14.05
N GLN A 28 -11.01 17.07 14.54
CA GLN A 28 -9.79 17.01 13.74
C GLN A 28 -8.82 15.99 14.34
N ILE A 29 -8.25 15.15 13.49
CA ILE A 29 -7.18 14.23 13.85
C ILE A 29 -5.93 14.51 13.03
N ASN A 30 -4.77 14.31 13.68
CA ASN A 30 -3.46 14.48 13.06
C ASN A 30 -2.74 13.13 13.00
N GLY A 31 -2.16 12.83 11.85
CA GLY A 31 -1.39 11.62 11.65
C GLY A 31 -0.05 11.89 10.99
N SER A 32 0.85 10.93 11.13
CA SER A 32 2.13 10.95 10.43
C SER A 32 2.57 9.56 10.00
N GLY A 33 3.51 9.48 9.06
CA GLY A 33 4.10 8.18 8.70
C GLY A 33 4.45 7.99 7.24
N ALA A 34 4.16 6.80 6.75
CA ALA A 34 4.59 6.29 5.46
C ALA A 34 4.27 7.22 4.28
N THR A 35 5.29 7.57 3.50
CA THR A 35 5.11 8.29 2.22
C THR A 35 4.52 7.40 1.13
N PHE A 36 4.60 6.09 1.29
CA PHE A 36 3.91 5.10 0.47
C PHE A 36 2.39 5.28 0.53
N ALA A 37 1.85 5.56 1.73
CA ALA A 37 0.43 5.76 1.98
C ALA A 37 -0.11 7.12 1.49
N GLN A 38 0.75 8.10 1.25
CA GLN A 38 0.35 9.47 0.99
C GLN A 38 -0.63 9.62 -0.17
N PRO A 39 -0.42 8.99 -1.36
CA PRO A 39 -1.30 9.20 -2.50
C PRO A 39 -2.77 8.83 -2.23
N ILE A 40 -3.01 7.77 -1.46
CA ILE A 40 -4.37 7.36 -1.11
C ILE A 40 -4.93 8.19 0.04
N ILE A 41 -4.12 8.52 1.04
CA ILE A 41 -4.54 9.37 2.16
C ILE A 41 -4.97 10.74 1.65
N ASP A 42 -4.21 11.34 0.72
CA ASP A 42 -4.47 12.69 0.22
C ASP A 42 -5.82 12.82 -0.50
N VAL A 43 -6.23 11.81 -1.25
CA VAL A 43 -7.55 11.82 -1.91
C VAL A 43 -8.66 11.43 -0.94
N CYS A 44 -8.41 10.51 -0.03
CA CYS A 44 -9.44 9.98 0.86
C CYS A 44 -9.75 10.88 2.05
N LYS A 45 -8.78 11.66 2.57
CA LYS A 45 -9.05 12.65 3.63
C LYS A 45 -10.07 13.69 3.18
N VAL A 46 -10.04 14.09 1.90
CA VAL A 46 -11.01 15.04 1.35
C VAL A 46 -12.42 14.45 1.30
N GLU A 47 -12.55 13.19 0.86
CA GLU A 47 -13.86 12.52 0.81
C GLU A 47 -14.36 12.14 2.22
N PHE A 48 -13.47 11.75 3.14
CA PHE A 48 -13.82 11.49 4.52
C PHE A 48 -14.39 12.74 5.20
N THR A 49 -13.77 13.90 4.97
CA THR A 49 -14.28 15.18 5.51
C THR A 49 -15.67 15.49 4.96
N LYS A 50 -15.92 15.27 3.67
CA LYS A 50 -17.25 15.48 3.06
C LYS A 50 -18.30 14.52 3.62
N ASP A 51 -17.94 13.26 3.84
CA ASP A 51 -18.85 12.22 4.26
C ASP A 51 -19.17 12.29 5.78
N THR A 52 -18.24 12.83 6.60
CA THR A 52 -18.34 12.77 8.07
C THR A 52 -18.27 14.12 8.78
N GLY A 53 -17.81 15.17 8.10
CA GLY A 53 -17.50 16.48 8.70
C GLY A 53 -16.16 16.53 9.45
N HIS A 54 -15.49 15.40 9.71
CA HIS A 54 -14.22 15.36 10.41
C HIS A 54 -13.03 15.66 9.48
N THR A 55 -12.01 16.34 10.01
CA THR A 55 -10.80 16.69 9.27
C THR A 55 -9.63 15.76 9.62
N VAL A 56 -8.92 15.31 8.60
CA VAL A 56 -7.70 14.50 8.75
C VAL A 56 -6.51 15.28 8.20
N ASN A 57 -5.53 15.54 9.06
CA ASN A 57 -4.22 16.06 8.66
C ASN A 57 -3.21 14.91 8.64
N TYR A 58 -2.35 14.87 7.63
CA TYR A 58 -1.33 13.85 7.51
C TYR A 58 0.01 14.42 7.09
N THR A 59 1.06 14.10 7.84
CA THR A 59 2.45 14.46 7.55
C THR A 59 3.21 13.23 7.10
N ALA A 60 3.50 13.14 5.82
CA ALA A 60 4.28 12.05 5.26
C ALA A 60 5.78 12.29 5.52
N GLY A 61 6.39 11.44 6.34
CA GLY A 61 7.80 11.55 6.74
C GLY A 61 8.51 10.19 6.86
N GLY A 62 7.91 9.14 6.27
CA GLY A 62 8.40 7.77 6.35
C GLY A 62 7.82 6.99 7.53
N SER A 63 7.79 5.66 7.41
CA SER A 63 7.24 4.76 8.42
C SER A 63 7.94 4.89 9.77
N GLY A 64 9.27 5.14 9.78
CA GLY A 64 10.04 5.38 10.99
C GLY A 64 9.53 6.58 11.77
N LYS A 65 9.29 7.71 11.07
CA LYS A 65 8.71 8.92 11.69
C LYS A 65 7.32 8.61 12.24
N GLY A 66 6.44 7.97 11.47
CA GLY A 66 5.09 7.62 11.90
C GLY A 66 5.07 6.78 13.18
N ARG A 67 5.94 5.78 13.27
CA ARG A 67 6.09 4.95 14.47
C ARG A 67 6.57 5.77 15.67
N THR A 68 7.59 6.61 15.50
CA THR A 68 8.15 7.45 16.56
C THR A 68 7.14 8.50 17.05
N ASP A 69 6.49 9.21 16.13
CA ASP A 69 5.50 10.24 16.47
C ASP A 69 4.30 9.63 17.22
N PHE A 70 3.79 8.50 16.75
CA PHE A 70 2.68 7.80 17.39
C PHE A 70 3.05 7.30 18.79
N PHE A 71 4.23 6.70 18.94
CA PHE A 71 4.72 6.22 20.21
C PHE A 71 4.90 7.34 21.24
N ASN A 72 5.40 8.49 20.80
CA ASN A 72 5.60 9.66 21.65
C ASN A 72 4.31 10.52 21.85
N ASN A 73 3.15 10.04 21.40
CA ASN A 73 1.86 10.75 21.46
C ASN A 73 1.87 12.13 20.79
N LEU A 74 2.70 12.34 19.77
CA LEU A 74 2.76 13.57 18.99
C LEU A 74 1.65 13.66 17.93
N VAL A 75 1.03 12.53 17.61
CA VAL A 75 -0.07 12.41 16.63
C VAL A 75 -1.17 11.49 17.15
N ASP A 76 -2.37 11.64 16.61
CA ASP A 76 -3.53 10.84 16.98
C ASP A 76 -3.49 9.44 16.33
N PHE A 77 -2.88 9.33 15.13
CA PHE A 77 -2.64 8.04 14.45
C PHE A 77 -1.29 8.00 13.74
N GLY A 78 -0.73 6.81 13.59
CA GLY A 78 0.48 6.55 12.82
C GLY A 78 0.23 5.62 11.65
N ALA A 79 0.93 5.83 10.53
CA ALA A 79 0.91 4.93 9.38
C ALA A 79 2.29 4.33 9.10
N SER A 80 2.35 2.99 8.92
CA SER A 80 3.60 2.29 8.66
C SER A 80 3.41 1.15 7.67
N ASP A 81 4.32 1.00 6.68
CA ASP A 81 4.31 -0.14 5.75
C ASP A 81 5.01 -1.37 6.32
N ALA A 82 5.66 -1.23 7.48
CA ALA A 82 6.34 -2.32 8.17
C ALA A 82 5.98 -2.35 9.64
N ALA A 83 5.75 -3.54 10.18
CA ALA A 83 5.68 -3.76 11.61
C ALA A 83 7.09 -3.66 12.22
N TYR A 84 7.19 -3.34 13.51
CA TYR A 84 8.44 -3.45 14.23
C TYR A 84 8.91 -4.91 14.24
N THR A 85 10.22 -5.11 14.03
CA THR A 85 10.86 -6.43 14.12
C THR A 85 11.46 -6.68 15.51
N SER A 86 11.80 -5.61 16.25
CA SER A 86 12.35 -5.66 17.60
C SER A 86 12.18 -4.31 18.30
N GLY A 87 12.24 -4.29 19.62
CA GLY A 87 12.22 -3.04 20.40
C GLY A 87 10.92 -2.25 20.31
N PHE A 88 9.81 -2.90 19.96
CA PHE A 88 8.51 -2.26 19.91
C PHE A 88 7.86 -2.18 21.31
N PRO A 89 7.01 -1.18 21.54
CA PRO A 89 6.27 -1.10 22.79
C PRO A 89 5.41 -2.34 23.02
N ALA A 90 5.34 -2.79 24.26
CA ALA A 90 4.37 -3.81 24.64
C ALA A 90 2.97 -3.34 24.23
N HIS A 91 2.12 -4.25 23.76
CA HIS A 91 0.74 -4.01 23.33
C HIS A 91 0.54 -3.17 22.05
N LEU A 92 1.60 -2.83 21.29
CA LEU A 92 1.43 -2.23 19.98
C LEU A 92 0.85 -3.26 19.01
N GLU A 93 -0.24 -2.91 18.36
CA GLU A 93 -0.91 -3.73 17.35
C GLU A 93 -1.03 -2.97 16.02
N TYR A 94 -1.37 -3.71 14.97
CA TYR A 94 -1.39 -3.22 13.61
C TYR A 94 -2.76 -3.50 12.98
N ALA A 95 -3.41 -2.46 12.48
CA ALA A 95 -4.59 -2.62 11.62
C ALA A 95 -4.14 -2.50 10.16
N PRO A 96 -4.14 -3.56 9.35
CA PRO A 96 -3.88 -3.45 7.92
C PRO A 96 -5.06 -2.71 7.28
N VAL A 97 -4.88 -1.43 6.93
CA VAL A 97 -5.97 -0.57 6.47
C VAL A 97 -5.97 -0.33 4.96
N TYR A 98 -4.85 -0.52 4.31
CA TYR A 98 -4.70 -0.50 2.86
C TYR A 98 -3.50 -1.33 2.43
N ALA A 99 -3.47 -1.70 1.18
CA ALA A 99 -2.38 -2.45 0.59
C ALA A 99 -2.13 -1.96 -0.84
N ALA A 100 -0.89 -2.09 -1.30
CA ALA A 100 -0.53 -1.73 -2.67
C ALA A 100 0.76 -2.47 -3.11
N PRO A 101 1.04 -2.53 -4.42
CA PRO A 101 2.32 -3.02 -4.90
C PRO A 101 3.43 -2.00 -4.63
N ILE A 102 4.60 -2.48 -4.24
CA ILE A 102 5.86 -1.76 -4.37
C ILE A 102 6.35 -2.00 -5.79
N ALA A 103 6.12 -1.06 -6.67
CA ALA A 103 6.52 -1.17 -8.06
C ALA A 103 8.02 -0.90 -8.24
N ILE A 104 8.61 -1.47 -9.28
CA ILE A 104 9.95 -1.14 -9.76
C ILE A 104 9.77 -0.26 -10.99
N GLY A 105 9.93 1.05 -10.80
CA GLY A 105 9.84 2.03 -11.88
C GLY A 105 11.18 2.25 -12.54
N TYR A 106 11.17 2.49 -13.85
CA TYR A 106 12.39 2.73 -14.64
C TYR A 106 12.20 3.81 -15.69
N ASN A 107 13.31 4.36 -16.18
CA ASN A 107 13.33 5.40 -17.22
C ASN A 107 14.18 4.98 -18.42
N LEU A 108 13.55 4.30 -19.37
CA LEU A 108 14.15 3.89 -20.65
C LEU A 108 13.23 4.34 -21.79
N PRO A 109 13.31 5.59 -22.25
CA PRO A 109 12.33 6.16 -23.18
C PRO A 109 12.33 5.51 -24.58
N THR A 110 13.39 4.80 -24.95
CA THR A 110 13.51 4.05 -26.21
C THR A 110 12.84 2.69 -26.16
N VAL A 111 12.62 2.12 -24.96
CA VAL A 111 11.97 0.82 -24.75
C VAL A 111 10.46 1.01 -24.71
N LYS A 112 9.73 0.36 -25.63
CA LYS A 112 8.27 0.50 -25.77
C LYS A 112 7.47 -0.69 -25.26
N THR A 113 8.15 -1.83 -25.09
CA THR A 113 7.55 -3.04 -24.52
C THR A 113 7.85 -3.14 -23.03
N PRO A 114 7.04 -3.85 -22.25
CA PRO A 114 7.32 -4.09 -20.84
C PRO A 114 8.69 -4.75 -20.61
N ILE A 115 9.32 -4.44 -19.50
CA ILE A 115 10.53 -5.11 -19.01
C ILE A 115 10.12 -6.13 -17.94
N TYR A 116 10.70 -7.31 -18.02
CA TYR A 116 10.48 -8.44 -17.13
C TYR A 116 11.71 -8.64 -16.24
N LEU A 117 11.52 -8.72 -14.94
CA LEU A 117 12.61 -8.87 -13.97
C LEU A 117 12.36 -10.07 -13.05
N SER A 118 13.35 -10.96 -12.94
CA SER A 118 13.33 -12.00 -11.92
C SER A 118 13.83 -11.46 -10.57
N PRO A 119 13.49 -12.09 -9.42
CA PRO A 119 14.02 -11.69 -8.12
C PRO A 119 15.56 -11.61 -8.07
N ALA A 120 16.24 -12.53 -8.73
CA ALA A 120 17.71 -12.55 -8.81
C ALA A 120 18.26 -11.33 -9.56
N VAL A 121 17.70 -11.00 -10.72
CA VAL A 121 18.10 -9.83 -11.50
C VAL A 121 17.85 -8.53 -10.72
N ILE A 122 16.70 -8.44 -10.02
CA ILE A 122 16.40 -7.28 -9.17
C ILE A 122 17.45 -7.16 -8.06
N ALA A 123 17.76 -8.27 -7.36
CA ALA A 123 18.80 -8.27 -6.33
C ALA A 123 20.16 -7.78 -6.88
N GLN A 124 20.56 -8.28 -8.04
CA GLN A 124 21.83 -7.91 -8.68
C GLN A 124 21.88 -6.45 -9.18
N ILE A 125 20.74 -5.89 -9.59
CA ILE A 125 20.67 -4.45 -9.91
C ILE A 125 20.81 -3.62 -8.62
N PHE A 126 20.09 -3.97 -7.57
CA PHE A 126 20.07 -3.21 -6.32
C PHE A 126 21.26 -3.50 -5.40
N SER A 127 22.10 -4.50 -5.71
CA SER A 127 23.43 -4.72 -5.09
C SER A 127 24.57 -4.06 -5.85
N GLY A 128 24.30 -3.52 -7.06
CA GLY A 128 25.33 -2.90 -7.90
C GLY A 128 26.15 -3.87 -8.76
N GLU A 129 25.79 -5.14 -8.79
CA GLU A 129 26.42 -6.13 -9.68
C GLU A 129 26.04 -5.93 -11.14
N ILE A 130 24.80 -5.52 -11.42
CA ILE A 130 24.33 -5.13 -12.75
C ILE A 130 24.36 -3.61 -12.84
N THR A 131 25.24 -3.11 -13.71
CA THR A 131 25.49 -1.67 -13.88
C THR A 131 25.04 -1.13 -15.23
N ASN A 132 24.52 -1.98 -16.11
CA ASN A 132 24.06 -1.60 -17.45
C ASN A 132 22.75 -2.30 -17.80
N TRP A 133 21.83 -1.61 -18.46
CA TRP A 133 20.55 -2.19 -18.88
C TRP A 133 20.70 -3.26 -19.97
N ASN A 134 21.80 -3.27 -20.74
CA ASN A 134 22.12 -4.29 -21.72
C ASN A 134 22.87 -5.50 -21.13
N ASP A 135 22.91 -5.66 -19.80
CA ASP A 135 23.52 -6.83 -19.16
C ASP A 135 22.86 -8.13 -19.61
N ILE A 136 23.67 -9.16 -19.85
CA ILE A 136 23.18 -10.46 -20.34
C ILE A 136 22.13 -11.07 -19.42
N ARG A 137 22.21 -10.85 -18.09
CA ARG A 137 21.27 -11.38 -17.10
C ARG A 137 19.88 -10.75 -17.26
N ILE A 138 19.80 -9.43 -17.54
CA ILE A 138 18.52 -8.78 -17.85
C ILE A 138 18.01 -9.30 -19.19
N ARG A 139 18.86 -9.38 -20.20
CA ARG A 139 18.50 -9.87 -21.54
C ARG A 139 17.94 -11.30 -21.49
N THR A 140 18.59 -12.20 -20.77
CA THR A 140 18.15 -13.61 -20.67
C THR A 140 16.74 -13.75 -20.08
N VAL A 141 16.37 -12.90 -19.10
CA VAL A 141 15.01 -12.90 -18.53
C VAL A 141 13.99 -12.30 -19.50
N ASN A 142 14.45 -11.51 -20.47
CA ASN A 142 13.64 -10.82 -21.47
C ASN A 142 13.79 -11.44 -22.88
N ASP A 143 14.20 -12.70 -22.97
CA ASP A 143 14.34 -13.45 -24.22
C ASP A 143 13.42 -14.67 -24.21
N GLY A 144 12.45 -14.67 -25.14
CA GLY A 144 11.49 -15.75 -25.29
C GLY A 144 10.13 -15.57 -24.60
N GLU A 145 9.38 -16.64 -24.50
CA GLU A 145 8.00 -16.60 -24.04
C GLU A 145 7.88 -16.44 -22.52
N VAL A 146 7.08 -15.47 -22.10
CA VAL A 146 6.72 -15.23 -20.70
C VAL A 146 5.22 -15.35 -20.47
N LYS A 147 4.84 -15.83 -19.29
CA LYS A 147 3.45 -16.06 -18.90
C LYS A 147 2.96 -14.92 -18.00
N VAL A 148 1.92 -14.23 -18.45
CA VAL A 148 1.35 -13.06 -17.76
C VAL A 148 -0.12 -13.32 -17.42
N PRO A 149 -0.54 -13.26 -16.14
CA PRO A 149 -1.92 -13.48 -15.73
C PRO A 149 -2.83 -12.31 -16.14
N VAL A 150 -4.06 -12.63 -16.54
CA VAL A 150 -5.14 -11.66 -16.82
C VAL A 150 -6.24 -11.84 -15.80
N PHE A 151 -6.50 -10.78 -15.02
CA PHE A 151 -7.52 -10.81 -13.98
C PHE A 151 -8.89 -10.40 -14.51
N ALA A 152 -9.94 -11.05 -13.98
CA ALA A 152 -11.32 -10.61 -14.19
C ALA A 152 -11.56 -9.28 -13.51
N THR A 153 -12.30 -8.40 -14.19
CA THR A 153 -12.70 -7.10 -13.64
C THR A 153 -14.20 -6.88 -13.76
N LYS A 154 -14.76 -6.05 -12.89
CA LYS A 154 -16.15 -5.59 -12.95
C LYS A 154 -16.25 -4.09 -12.72
N LYS A 155 -17.29 -3.49 -13.29
CA LYS A 155 -17.62 -2.09 -13.04
C LYS A 155 -18.50 -1.98 -11.79
N ILE A 156 -18.24 -0.98 -10.97
CA ILE A 156 -19.06 -0.59 -9.82
C ILE A 156 -19.35 0.92 -9.91
N THR A 157 -20.44 1.36 -9.30
CA THR A 157 -20.74 2.77 -9.14
C THR A 157 -20.47 3.18 -7.70
N VAL A 158 -19.68 4.22 -7.51
CA VAL A 158 -19.33 4.80 -6.20
C VAL A 158 -19.59 6.30 -6.21
N LYS A 159 -19.84 6.89 -5.03
CA LYS A 159 -19.94 8.34 -4.89
C LYS A 159 -18.56 8.93 -4.62
N VAL A 160 -18.15 9.91 -5.44
CA VAL A 160 -16.93 10.72 -5.25
C VAL A 160 -17.36 12.19 -5.43
N ALA A 161 -17.04 13.03 -4.46
CA ALA A 161 -17.48 14.44 -4.45
C ALA A 161 -18.99 14.61 -4.66
N GLY A 162 -19.80 13.71 -4.10
CA GLY A 162 -21.27 13.72 -4.22
C GLY A 162 -21.81 13.21 -5.56
N LYS A 163 -20.96 12.92 -6.56
CA LYS A 163 -21.35 12.45 -7.89
C LYS A 163 -21.15 10.93 -8.02
N ASN A 164 -22.05 10.29 -8.77
CA ASN A 164 -21.89 8.89 -9.13
C ASN A 164 -20.76 8.74 -10.18
N VAL A 165 -19.77 7.93 -9.87
CA VAL A 165 -18.62 7.66 -10.75
C VAL A 165 -18.49 6.15 -10.94
N THR A 166 -18.28 5.72 -12.17
CA THR A 166 -18.03 4.31 -12.49
C THR A 166 -16.53 4.01 -12.25
N ARG A 167 -16.26 2.92 -11.53
CA ARG A 167 -14.92 2.42 -11.27
C ARG A 167 -14.80 0.96 -11.70
N THR A 168 -13.59 0.55 -12.08
CA THR A 168 -13.29 -0.85 -12.42
C THR A 168 -12.48 -1.45 -11.28
N ILE A 169 -12.92 -2.58 -10.76
CA ILE A 169 -12.26 -3.30 -9.67
C ILE A 169 -12.11 -4.78 -10.03
N PRO A 170 -11.15 -5.52 -9.41
CA PRO A 170 -11.03 -6.97 -9.59
C PRO A 170 -12.31 -7.71 -9.17
N VAL A 171 -12.63 -8.80 -9.90
CA VAL A 171 -13.60 -9.81 -9.44
C VAL A 171 -12.88 -10.75 -8.49
N LEU A 172 -13.49 -10.99 -7.33
CA LEU A 172 -12.94 -11.90 -6.33
C LEU A 172 -13.64 -13.26 -6.42
N ASP A 173 -12.92 -14.32 -6.07
CA ASP A 173 -13.46 -15.67 -5.88
C ASP A 173 -14.14 -15.83 -4.50
N ALA A 174 -14.58 -17.03 -4.17
CA ALA A 174 -15.23 -17.35 -2.89
C ALA A 174 -14.28 -17.19 -1.67
N LYS A 175 -12.98 -17.18 -1.88
CA LYS A 175 -11.95 -16.96 -0.84
C LYS A 175 -11.55 -15.49 -0.70
N GLY A 176 -12.14 -14.59 -1.51
CA GLY A 176 -11.79 -13.17 -1.55
C GLY A 176 -10.52 -12.88 -2.35
N LEU A 177 -10.02 -13.82 -3.16
CA LEU A 177 -8.84 -13.64 -4.00
C LEU A 177 -9.23 -13.21 -5.42
N PRO A 178 -8.40 -12.41 -6.12
CA PRO A 178 -8.65 -12.00 -7.50
C PRO A 178 -8.70 -13.18 -8.46
N LYS A 179 -9.77 -13.24 -9.25
CA LYS A 179 -10.01 -14.31 -10.22
C LYS A 179 -9.18 -14.10 -11.48
N ILE A 180 -8.31 -15.07 -11.82
CA ILE A 180 -7.62 -15.11 -13.10
C ILE A 180 -8.56 -15.69 -14.15
N THR A 181 -8.66 -15.05 -15.33
CA THR A 181 -9.49 -15.51 -16.45
C THR A 181 -8.70 -16.31 -17.47
N LYS A 182 -7.46 -15.92 -17.71
CA LYS A 182 -6.53 -16.54 -18.66
C LYS A 182 -5.09 -16.12 -18.38
N TYR A 183 -4.17 -16.74 -19.09
CA TYR A 183 -2.80 -16.26 -19.19
C TYR A 183 -2.52 -15.82 -20.63
N ASN A 184 -1.85 -14.69 -20.76
CA ASN A 184 -1.23 -14.32 -22.02
C ASN A 184 0.19 -14.91 -22.04
N VAL A 185 0.55 -15.55 -23.15
CA VAL A 185 1.93 -15.89 -23.48
C VAL A 185 2.43 -14.78 -24.38
N VAL A 186 3.48 -14.10 -23.96
CA VAL A 186 4.05 -12.95 -24.65
C VAL A 186 5.50 -13.25 -24.99
N ASP A 187 5.89 -13.02 -26.23
CA ASP A 187 7.30 -13.05 -26.63
C ASP A 187 8.00 -11.81 -26.08
N ALA A 188 8.77 -12.01 -25.00
CA ALA A 188 9.48 -10.94 -24.33
C ALA A 188 10.78 -10.66 -25.08
N ASN A 189 10.84 -9.55 -25.77
CA ASN A 189 12.05 -9.12 -26.47
C ASN A 189 12.15 -7.59 -26.50
N PRO A 190 12.29 -6.94 -25.33
CA PRO A 190 12.59 -5.51 -25.30
C PRO A 190 14.00 -5.27 -25.85
N ASN A 191 14.13 -4.38 -26.82
CA ASN A 191 15.43 -3.93 -27.29
C ASN A 191 16.09 -3.07 -26.20
N LEU A 192 16.85 -3.71 -25.31
CA LEU A 192 17.48 -3.07 -24.17
C LEU A 192 18.68 -2.22 -24.61
N PRO A 193 18.71 -0.91 -24.26
CA PRO A 193 19.76 -0.02 -24.66
C PRO A 193 21.05 -0.22 -23.85
N ASN A 194 22.20 0.06 -24.45
CA ASN A 194 23.47 0.14 -23.73
C ASN A 194 23.53 1.47 -22.92
N VAL A 195 22.85 1.49 -21.80
CA VAL A 195 22.73 2.66 -20.91
C VAL A 195 23.07 2.25 -19.47
N PRO A 196 23.91 3.02 -18.75
CA PRO A 196 24.21 2.74 -17.34
C PRO A 196 22.96 2.74 -16.46
N VAL A 197 22.90 1.82 -15.52
CA VAL A 197 21.86 1.79 -14.46
C VAL A 197 22.19 2.83 -13.40
N THR A 198 21.21 3.65 -13.03
CA THR A 198 21.29 4.52 -11.84
C THR A 198 20.18 4.15 -10.87
N VAL A 199 20.55 3.70 -9.69
CA VAL A 199 19.61 3.21 -8.65
C VAL A 199 19.20 4.35 -7.73
N TYR A 200 17.89 4.61 -7.64
CA TYR A 200 17.30 5.53 -6.68
C TYR A 200 16.68 4.76 -5.52
N PHE A 201 17.10 5.09 -4.30
CA PHE A 201 16.63 4.42 -3.09
C PHE A 201 16.19 5.43 -2.02
N ARG A 202 15.46 4.95 -1.01
CA ARG A 202 15.03 5.78 0.13
C ARG A 202 16.18 6.01 1.10
N SER A 203 16.53 7.28 1.32
CA SER A 203 17.55 7.69 2.30
C SER A 203 16.99 7.87 3.72
N ASP A 204 15.67 7.99 3.86
CA ASP A 204 14.96 8.09 5.14
C ASP A 204 14.58 6.71 5.72
N SER A 205 14.12 6.68 6.96
CA SER A 205 13.61 5.45 7.61
C SER A 205 12.26 5.05 7.02
N SER A 206 12.28 4.05 6.14
CA SER A 206 11.20 3.69 5.23
C SER A 206 10.74 2.25 5.42
N GLY A 207 9.45 2.07 5.76
CA GLY A 207 8.82 0.75 5.73
C GLY A 207 8.74 0.17 4.31
N THR A 208 8.60 1.02 3.28
CA THR A 208 8.66 0.59 1.87
C THR A 208 10.02 -0.05 1.56
N SER A 209 11.12 0.57 2.00
CA SER A 209 12.46 -0.02 1.88
C SER A 209 12.54 -1.35 2.64
N GLU A 210 12.03 -1.39 3.86
CA GLU A 210 12.06 -2.63 4.66
C GLU A 210 11.33 -3.77 3.96
N GLN A 211 10.14 -3.53 3.38
CA GLN A 211 9.39 -4.55 2.65
C GLN A 211 10.07 -4.96 1.34
N PHE A 212 10.63 -3.99 0.61
CA PHE A 212 11.40 -4.28 -0.59
C PHE A 212 12.64 -5.14 -0.29
N LEU A 213 13.35 -4.83 0.79
CA LEU A 213 14.52 -5.58 1.24
C LEU A 213 14.15 -6.98 1.76
N LYS A 214 12.99 -7.14 2.42
CA LYS A 214 12.44 -8.45 2.77
C LYS A 214 12.16 -9.29 1.52
N PHE A 215 11.64 -8.68 0.46
CA PHE A 215 11.46 -9.35 -0.82
C PHE A 215 12.81 -9.78 -1.42
N LEU A 216 13.81 -8.87 -1.49
CA LEU A 216 15.11 -9.20 -2.06
C LEU A 216 15.77 -10.39 -1.33
N LYS A 217 15.67 -10.43 0.00
CA LYS A 217 16.18 -11.54 0.80
C LYS A 217 15.30 -12.79 0.62
N GLY A 218 14.01 -12.68 0.87
CA GLY A 218 13.10 -13.83 0.96
C GLY A 218 12.86 -14.53 -0.38
N ALA A 219 12.77 -13.79 -1.49
CA ALA A 219 12.59 -14.36 -2.81
C ALA A 219 13.86 -15.00 -3.39
N ASN A 220 15.04 -14.66 -2.85
CA ASN A 220 16.33 -15.21 -3.24
C ASN A 220 16.89 -16.21 -2.20
N ASP A 221 16.12 -16.57 -1.17
CA ASP A 221 16.57 -17.56 -0.17
C ASP A 221 16.80 -18.94 -0.82
N GLY A 222 17.61 -19.77 -0.19
CA GLY A 222 18.02 -21.07 -0.75
C GLY A 222 19.19 -20.94 -1.72
N ALA A 223 19.02 -21.36 -2.98
CA ALA A 223 20.11 -21.42 -3.98
C ALA A 223 20.72 -20.06 -4.32
N ASN A 224 19.95 -18.97 -4.17
CA ASN A 224 20.37 -17.60 -4.50
C ASN A 224 20.59 -16.73 -3.26
N LYS A 225 20.68 -17.30 -2.06
CA LYS A 225 20.77 -16.55 -0.77
C LYS A 225 21.92 -15.55 -0.72
N GLU A 226 23.01 -15.82 -1.43
CA GLU A 226 24.20 -14.96 -1.48
C GLU A 226 23.95 -13.63 -2.21
N LEU A 227 22.92 -13.58 -3.08
CA LEU A 227 22.56 -12.32 -3.76
C LEU A 227 22.05 -11.25 -2.79
N TRP A 228 21.40 -11.66 -1.68
CA TRP A 228 20.95 -10.73 -0.65
C TRP A 228 21.04 -11.33 0.76
N PRO A 229 22.24 -11.45 1.36
CA PRO A 229 22.44 -12.10 2.68
C PRO A 229 22.00 -11.22 3.85
N LYS A 230 21.90 -9.90 3.66
CA LYS A 230 21.64 -8.93 4.73
C LYS A 230 20.20 -8.98 5.23
N THR A 231 20.02 -8.68 6.51
CA THR A 231 18.69 -8.50 7.11
C THR A 231 18.05 -7.21 6.64
N ALA A 232 16.75 -7.26 6.34
CA ALA A 232 15.97 -6.09 5.94
C ALA A 232 15.80 -5.13 7.13
N THR A 233 16.01 -3.84 6.87
CA THR A 233 15.75 -2.75 7.81
C THR A 233 15.05 -1.59 7.10
N GLY A 234 14.54 -0.62 7.86
CA GLY A 234 13.97 0.61 7.28
C GLY A 234 15.01 1.51 6.60
N THR A 235 16.31 1.26 6.76
CA THR A 235 17.40 2.03 6.14
C THR A 235 18.05 1.20 5.04
N PHE A 236 17.84 1.58 3.80
CA PHE A 236 18.31 0.81 2.63
C PHE A 236 19.82 0.57 2.68
N SER A 237 20.62 1.60 2.96
CA SER A 237 22.07 1.52 2.99
C SER A 237 22.63 0.52 4.03
N ASN A 238 21.89 0.24 5.11
CA ASN A 238 22.31 -0.71 6.14
C ASN A 238 22.07 -2.18 5.74
N SER A 239 21.28 -2.40 4.69
CA SER A 239 20.83 -3.73 4.27
C SER A 239 21.35 -4.13 2.89
N THR A 240 22.22 -3.34 2.28
CA THR A 240 22.86 -3.70 1.01
C THR A 240 24.00 -4.70 1.23
N PRO A 241 24.19 -5.67 0.32
CA PRO A 241 25.30 -6.64 0.41
C PRO A 241 26.65 -5.97 0.47
N VAL A 242 26.83 -4.88 -0.26
CA VAL A 242 28.07 -4.10 -0.38
C VAL A 242 27.80 -2.66 0.05
N PRO A 243 28.73 -1.97 0.72
CA PRO A 243 28.57 -0.56 1.11
C PRO A 243 28.27 0.34 -0.09
N LEU A 244 27.27 1.23 0.01
CA LEU A 244 26.88 2.14 -1.07
C LEU A 244 27.98 3.14 -1.43
N SER A 245 28.92 3.42 -0.52
CA SER A 245 30.11 4.24 -0.81
C SER A 245 31.00 3.69 -1.94
N ASN A 246 30.84 2.43 -2.28
CA ASN A 246 31.56 1.80 -3.39
C ASN A 246 30.95 2.12 -4.76
N PHE A 247 29.79 2.79 -4.79
CA PHE A 247 29.03 3.05 -6.02
C PHE A 247 28.67 4.52 -6.15
N PHE A 248 28.95 5.12 -7.31
CA PHE A 248 28.55 6.49 -7.63
C PHE A 248 27.22 6.57 -8.39
N ASN A 249 26.65 5.42 -8.75
CA ASN A 249 25.37 5.30 -9.45
C ASN A 249 24.19 4.99 -8.51
N PHE A 250 24.38 5.06 -7.20
CA PHE A 250 23.33 4.96 -6.19
C PHE A 250 23.00 6.34 -5.63
N GLN A 251 21.72 6.73 -5.70
CA GLN A 251 21.24 8.05 -5.33
C GLN A 251 20.15 7.92 -4.26
N GLY A 252 20.43 8.46 -3.07
CA GLY A 252 19.46 8.51 -1.98
C GLY A 252 18.45 9.63 -2.17
N ALA A 253 17.17 9.35 -1.93
CA ALA A 253 16.09 10.32 -2.00
C ALA A 253 15.17 10.20 -0.79
N ASN A 254 14.77 11.34 -0.21
CA ASN A 254 13.89 11.38 0.96
C ASN A 254 12.42 11.27 0.52
N GLY A 255 11.76 10.17 0.87
CA GLY A 255 10.36 9.91 0.51
C GLY A 255 10.17 9.33 -0.89
N SER A 256 9.02 8.68 -1.10
CA SER A 256 8.71 7.97 -2.36
C SER A 256 8.57 8.90 -3.55
N ALA A 257 8.07 10.12 -3.36
CA ALA A 257 7.93 11.12 -4.41
C ALA A 257 9.27 11.49 -5.03
N LEU A 258 10.32 11.71 -4.19
CA LEU A 258 11.65 12.08 -4.68
C LEU A 258 12.39 10.89 -5.31
N VAL A 259 12.11 9.65 -4.90
CA VAL A 259 12.60 8.45 -5.61
C VAL A 259 12.04 8.44 -7.04
N ALA A 260 10.74 8.59 -7.22
CA ALA A 260 10.11 8.60 -8.54
C ALA A 260 10.59 9.78 -9.40
N ALA A 261 10.73 10.97 -8.83
CA ALA A 261 11.28 12.14 -9.51
C ALA A 261 12.75 11.92 -9.94
N GLY A 262 13.57 11.31 -9.08
CA GLY A 262 14.95 10.95 -9.41
C GLY A 262 15.02 9.98 -10.59
N VAL A 263 14.23 8.89 -10.56
CA VAL A 263 14.13 7.96 -11.69
C VAL A 263 13.75 8.70 -12.98
N LYS A 264 12.77 9.61 -12.90
CA LYS A 264 12.33 10.43 -14.06
C LYS A 264 13.43 11.31 -14.64
N SER A 265 14.27 11.87 -13.78
CA SER A 265 15.30 12.81 -14.18
C SER A 265 16.48 12.19 -14.94
N LYS A 266 16.66 10.86 -14.86
CA LYS A 266 17.83 10.16 -15.39
C LYS A 266 17.44 9.03 -16.33
N VAL A 267 17.88 9.09 -17.59
CA VAL A 267 17.80 7.92 -18.50
C VAL A 267 18.67 6.80 -17.93
N GLY A 268 18.11 5.58 -17.84
CA GLY A 268 18.73 4.47 -17.14
C GLY A 268 18.41 4.43 -15.63
N GLY A 269 17.64 5.39 -15.12
CA GLY A 269 17.17 5.39 -13.73
C GLY A 269 16.25 4.23 -13.42
N ILE A 270 16.40 3.63 -12.23
CA ILE A 270 15.53 2.61 -11.66
C ILE A 270 15.33 2.89 -10.17
N GLY A 271 14.14 2.58 -9.64
CA GLY A 271 13.84 2.75 -8.24
C GLY A 271 12.60 1.96 -7.83
N TYR A 272 12.33 1.93 -6.54
CA TYR A 272 11.16 1.23 -5.97
C TYR A 272 10.27 2.21 -5.20
N GLY A 273 8.97 1.95 -5.22
CA GLY A 273 7.98 2.77 -4.51
C GLY A 273 6.55 2.32 -4.79
N GLU A 274 5.60 2.98 -4.18
CA GLU A 274 4.19 2.76 -4.48
C GLU A 274 3.90 3.15 -5.95
N VAL A 275 3.09 2.35 -6.62
CA VAL A 275 2.91 2.40 -8.09
C VAL A 275 2.41 3.75 -8.61
N SER A 276 1.56 4.47 -7.86
CA SER A 276 1.00 5.74 -8.34
C SER A 276 2.06 6.84 -8.48
N TRP A 277 3.13 6.82 -7.69
CA TRP A 277 4.23 7.77 -7.85
C TRP A 277 4.92 7.66 -9.21
N PHE A 278 5.08 6.43 -9.72
CA PHE A 278 5.62 6.21 -11.07
C PHE A 278 4.60 6.58 -12.14
N ALA A 279 3.32 6.23 -11.97
CA ALA A 279 2.24 6.59 -12.89
C ALA A 279 2.08 8.11 -13.01
N ASP A 280 2.08 8.85 -11.91
CA ASP A 280 1.99 10.31 -11.88
C ASP A 280 3.20 10.97 -12.60
N ASN A 281 4.38 10.32 -12.56
CA ASN A 281 5.57 10.72 -13.30
C ASN A 281 5.63 10.21 -14.75
N LYS A 282 4.61 9.46 -15.21
CA LYS A 282 4.55 8.81 -16.54
C LYS A 282 5.73 7.85 -16.79
N LEU A 283 6.16 7.17 -15.75
CA LEU A 283 7.20 6.15 -15.81
C LEU A 283 6.59 4.76 -15.93
N PRO A 284 7.13 3.89 -16.78
CA PRO A 284 6.77 2.49 -16.82
C PRO A 284 7.28 1.76 -15.56
N THR A 285 6.63 0.64 -15.26
CA THR A 285 7.02 -0.27 -14.19
C THR A 285 7.28 -1.67 -14.73
N ALA A 286 8.26 -2.37 -14.17
CA ALA A 286 8.61 -3.72 -14.58
C ALA A 286 7.56 -4.74 -14.10
N LEU A 287 7.38 -5.81 -14.89
CA LEU A 287 6.71 -7.02 -14.43
C LEU A 287 7.72 -7.86 -13.64
N VAL A 288 7.28 -8.41 -12.51
CA VAL A 288 8.15 -9.18 -11.61
C VAL A 288 7.76 -10.65 -11.63
N GLN A 289 8.77 -11.51 -11.77
CA GLN A 289 8.56 -12.94 -11.72
C GLN A 289 8.19 -13.39 -10.31
N ASN A 290 7.09 -14.14 -10.20
CA ASN A 290 6.67 -14.77 -8.95
C ASN A 290 7.21 -16.21 -8.83
N TRP A 291 6.97 -16.84 -7.67
CA TRP A 291 7.43 -18.21 -7.43
C TRP A 291 6.68 -19.28 -8.26
N ALA A 292 5.56 -18.91 -8.89
CA ALA A 292 4.86 -19.76 -9.87
C ALA A 292 5.45 -19.65 -11.29
N GLY A 293 6.54 -18.88 -11.50
CA GLY A 293 7.17 -18.66 -12.80
C GLY A 293 6.43 -17.66 -13.69
N GLU A 294 5.45 -16.92 -13.16
CA GLU A 294 4.66 -15.97 -13.91
C GLU A 294 5.22 -14.55 -13.75
N PHE A 295 5.18 -13.72 -14.80
CA PHE A 295 5.51 -12.31 -14.72
C PHE A 295 4.26 -11.47 -14.47
N VAL A 296 4.20 -10.83 -13.31
CA VAL A 296 3.02 -10.11 -12.84
C VAL A 296 3.28 -8.62 -12.79
N ALA A 297 2.37 -7.83 -13.35
CA ALA A 297 2.43 -6.37 -13.26
C ALA A 297 2.08 -5.90 -11.84
N PRO A 298 2.67 -4.79 -11.35
CA PRO A 298 2.28 -4.18 -10.09
C PRO A 298 0.84 -3.68 -10.17
N SER A 299 -0.07 -4.43 -9.56
CA SER A 299 -1.51 -4.15 -9.60
C SER A 299 -2.19 -4.49 -8.27
N SER A 300 -3.35 -3.90 -8.03
CA SER A 300 -4.18 -4.23 -6.87
C SER A 300 -4.54 -5.71 -6.83
N ALA A 301 -4.84 -6.33 -7.98
CA ALA A 301 -5.16 -7.75 -8.08
C ALA A 301 -3.96 -8.62 -7.71
N GLY A 302 -2.80 -8.39 -8.33
CA GLY A 302 -1.58 -9.14 -8.00
C GLY A 302 -1.16 -9.01 -6.54
N THR A 303 -1.29 -7.82 -5.97
CA THR A 303 -1.03 -7.57 -4.53
C THR A 303 -1.99 -8.36 -3.64
N SER A 304 -3.29 -8.31 -3.94
CA SER A 304 -4.29 -9.06 -3.16
C SER A 304 -4.04 -10.56 -3.19
N ALA A 305 -3.69 -11.12 -4.37
CA ALA A 305 -3.32 -12.54 -4.49
C ALA A 305 -2.11 -12.89 -3.61
N PHE A 306 -1.07 -12.05 -3.61
CA PHE A 306 0.13 -12.25 -2.81
C PHE A 306 -0.14 -12.20 -1.31
N LEU A 307 -0.81 -11.15 -0.83
CA LEU A 307 -1.10 -10.97 0.59
C LEU A 307 -2.06 -12.03 1.13
N GLY A 308 -3.00 -12.51 0.30
CA GLY A 308 -3.90 -13.61 0.65
C GLY A 308 -3.20 -14.95 0.90
N GLY A 309 -1.96 -15.11 0.44
CA GLY A 309 -1.13 -16.28 0.74
C GLY A 309 -0.26 -16.17 1.99
N GLY A 310 -0.24 -14.98 2.64
CA GLY A 310 0.57 -14.68 3.82
C GLY A 310 0.00 -15.24 5.12
N THR A 311 0.81 -15.16 6.19
CA THR A 311 0.41 -15.54 7.54
C THR A 311 0.09 -14.30 8.36
N ILE A 312 -1.10 -14.24 8.93
CA ILE A 312 -1.57 -13.12 9.76
C ILE A 312 -1.18 -13.38 11.21
N ASN A 313 -0.39 -12.50 11.79
CA ASN A 313 0.09 -12.60 13.17
C ASN A 313 -0.99 -12.13 14.17
N ALA A 314 -0.84 -12.54 15.42
CA ALA A 314 -1.75 -12.18 16.51
C ALA A 314 -1.91 -10.67 16.68
N ASN A 315 -0.84 -9.89 16.51
CA ASN A 315 -0.82 -8.43 16.60
C ASN A 315 -1.33 -7.72 15.31
N GLY A 316 -1.78 -8.45 14.29
CA GLY A 316 -2.31 -7.89 13.04
C GLY A 316 -1.27 -7.64 11.94
N SER A 317 0.01 -7.87 12.21
CA SER A 317 1.04 -7.83 11.16
C SER A 317 0.95 -9.04 10.23
N LEU A 318 1.55 -8.95 9.05
CA LEU A 318 1.51 -9.99 8.02
C LEU A 318 2.94 -10.45 7.67
N ASP A 319 3.15 -11.76 7.70
CA ASP A 319 4.34 -12.39 7.13
C ASP A 319 4.06 -12.79 5.68
N THR A 320 4.93 -12.37 4.79
CA THR A 320 4.73 -12.48 3.34
C THR A 320 5.37 -13.75 2.77
N PRO A 321 4.67 -14.45 1.84
CA PRO A 321 5.06 -15.77 1.36
C PRO A 321 5.90 -15.71 0.09
N TYR A 322 7.12 -15.18 0.14
CA TYR A 322 7.95 -14.91 -1.03
C TYR A 322 8.27 -16.13 -1.90
N GLN A 323 8.40 -17.32 -1.31
CA GLN A 323 8.70 -18.57 -2.00
C GLN A 323 7.50 -19.52 -2.10
N LYS A 324 6.29 -19.00 -2.06
CA LYS A 324 5.08 -19.77 -2.28
C LYS A 324 4.58 -19.57 -3.71
N ALA A 325 4.32 -20.65 -4.41
CA ALA A 325 3.73 -20.61 -5.75
C ALA A 325 2.24 -20.20 -5.65
N ILE A 326 1.96 -18.93 -5.82
CA ILE A 326 0.61 -18.37 -5.79
C ILE A 326 0.32 -17.78 -7.17
N PRO A 327 -0.63 -18.36 -7.92
CA PRO A 327 -0.99 -17.87 -9.25
C PRO A 327 -1.40 -16.39 -9.21
N GLY A 328 -0.85 -15.60 -10.12
CA GLY A 328 -1.12 -14.17 -10.24
C GLY A 328 -0.55 -13.28 -9.13
N ALA A 329 0.19 -13.82 -8.16
CA ALA A 329 0.75 -13.03 -7.08
C ALA A 329 1.83 -12.05 -7.57
N TYR A 330 1.70 -10.77 -7.21
CA TYR A 330 2.78 -9.79 -7.36
C TYR A 330 3.63 -9.79 -6.09
N SER A 331 4.81 -10.38 -6.15
CA SER A 331 5.62 -10.74 -4.98
C SER A 331 6.20 -9.58 -4.17
N ILE A 332 6.04 -8.33 -4.63
CA ILE A 332 6.43 -7.13 -3.88
C ILE A 332 5.17 -6.34 -3.43
N GLY A 333 4.11 -7.06 -3.06
CA GLY A 333 2.93 -6.49 -2.44
C GLY A 333 3.15 -6.24 -0.96
N THR A 334 2.61 -5.15 -0.42
CA THR A 334 2.66 -4.87 1.01
C THR A 334 1.32 -4.36 1.54
N ALA A 335 1.03 -4.72 2.81
CA ALA A 335 0.00 -4.07 3.59
C ALA A 335 0.61 -2.89 4.35
N SER A 336 -0.13 -1.80 4.42
CA SER A 336 0.18 -0.67 5.27
C SER A 336 -0.75 -0.65 6.47
N TYR A 337 -0.21 -0.31 7.61
CA TYR A 337 -0.87 -0.43 8.90
C TYR A 337 -1.20 0.93 9.49
N GLY A 338 -2.43 1.08 10.01
CA GLY A 338 -2.70 1.99 11.09
C GLY A 338 -2.14 1.39 12.37
N LEU A 339 -1.40 2.19 13.14
CA LEU A 339 -0.86 1.76 14.42
C LEU A 339 -1.97 1.82 15.48
N VAL A 340 -2.13 0.76 16.24
CA VAL A 340 -3.17 0.61 17.27
C VAL A 340 -2.52 0.45 18.63
N TYR A 341 -2.94 1.29 19.57
CA TYR A 341 -2.55 1.21 20.96
C TYR A 341 -3.77 0.75 21.77
N PRO A 342 -3.85 -0.52 22.20
CA PRO A 342 -5.02 -1.02 22.92
C PRO A 342 -5.23 -0.33 24.27
N GLU A 343 -4.14 0.18 24.87
CA GLU A 343 -4.18 0.97 26.09
C GLU A 343 -4.26 2.46 25.74
N SER A 344 -5.48 2.95 25.53
CA SER A 344 -5.76 4.34 25.15
C SER A 344 -5.55 5.37 26.25
N ALA A 345 -5.03 4.98 27.43
CA ALA A 345 -4.91 5.85 28.61
C ALA A 345 -4.14 7.17 28.38
N LYS A 346 -3.46 7.33 27.26
CA LYS A 346 -2.73 8.55 26.88
C LYS A 346 -3.29 9.28 25.66
N LYS A 347 -4.37 8.79 25.05
CA LYS A 347 -4.98 9.38 23.86
C LYS A 347 -6.35 9.96 24.19
N ASP A 348 -6.73 11.04 23.51
CA ASP A 348 -8.06 11.63 23.62
C ASP A 348 -9.11 10.66 23.07
N PRO A 349 -10.07 10.16 23.90
CA PRO A 349 -11.06 9.16 23.46
C PRO A 349 -11.95 9.65 22.30
N GLU A 350 -12.30 10.94 22.26
CA GLU A 350 -13.13 11.48 21.18
C GLU A 350 -12.36 11.48 19.85
N LYS A 351 -11.08 11.82 19.88
CA LYS A 351 -10.22 11.70 18.69
C LYS A 351 -10.01 10.25 18.29
N GLN A 352 -9.88 9.31 19.22
CA GLN A 352 -9.73 7.89 18.90
C GLN A 352 -10.96 7.31 18.21
N LYS A 353 -12.17 7.77 18.53
CA LYS A 353 -13.39 7.42 17.76
C LYS A 353 -13.27 7.88 16.30
N ILE A 354 -12.74 9.08 16.05
CA ILE A 354 -12.51 9.58 14.69
C ILE A 354 -11.41 8.79 13.98
N VAL A 355 -10.35 8.40 14.70
CA VAL A 355 -9.27 7.53 14.17
C VAL A 355 -9.83 6.17 13.75
N ALA A 356 -10.68 5.53 14.57
CA ALA A 356 -11.33 4.26 14.22
C ALA A 356 -12.23 4.41 12.99
N ALA A 357 -13.01 5.50 12.90
CA ALA A 357 -13.83 5.81 11.73
C ALA A 357 -12.97 6.05 10.48
N TRP A 358 -11.86 6.78 10.61
CA TRP A 358 -10.90 7.01 9.54
C TRP A 358 -10.26 5.72 9.02
N HIS A 359 -9.79 4.85 9.90
CA HIS A 359 -9.22 3.55 9.52
C HIS A 359 -10.26 2.64 8.86
N THR A 360 -11.49 2.65 9.35
CA THR A 360 -12.60 1.93 8.70
C THR A 360 -12.87 2.48 7.29
N TYR A 361 -12.84 3.79 7.12
CA TYR A 361 -13.00 4.43 5.82
C TYR A 361 -11.89 4.06 4.83
N LEU A 362 -10.63 4.07 5.28
CA LEU A 362 -9.49 3.62 4.49
C LEU A 362 -9.63 2.16 4.06
N LEU A 363 -10.09 1.30 4.95
CA LEU A 363 -10.27 -0.13 4.69
C LEU A 363 -11.41 -0.42 3.70
N GLU A 364 -12.57 0.23 3.87
CA GLU A 364 -13.81 -0.19 3.22
C GLU A 364 -14.21 0.65 2.02
N GLN A 365 -13.95 1.96 2.05
CA GLN A 365 -14.47 2.91 1.08
C GLN A 365 -13.40 3.39 0.09
N CYS A 366 -12.25 3.71 0.62
CA CYS A 366 -11.21 4.43 -0.09
C CYS A 366 -10.69 3.70 -1.35
N PRO A 367 -10.27 2.42 -1.29
CA PRO A 367 -9.78 1.73 -2.48
C PRO A 367 -10.85 1.50 -3.56
N LYS A 368 -12.14 1.52 -3.19
CA LYS A 368 -13.26 1.44 -4.16
C LYS A 368 -13.49 2.77 -4.87
N LYS A 369 -13.30 3.90 -4.15
CA LYS A 369 -13.48 5.24 -4.70
C LYS A 369 -12.33 5.63 -5.64
N PHE A 370 -11.10 5.17 -5.37
CA PHE A 370 -9.87 5.56 -6.07
C PHE A 370 -9.02 4.36 -6.52
N PRO A 371 -9.57 3.39 -7.27
CA PRO A 371 -8.80 2.21 -7.72
C PRO A 371 -7.65 2.58 -8.67
N GLU A 372 -7.72 3.75 -9.34
CA GLU A 372 -6.66 4.27 -10.19
C GLU A 372 -5.37 4.62 -9.43
N LYS A 373 -5.44 4.77 -8.10
CA LYS A 373 -4.26 4.94 -7.24
C LYS A 373 -3.53 3.63 -6.97
N GLY A 374 -4.01 2.50 -7.50
CA GLY A 374 -3.32 1.20 -7.40
C GLY A 374 -3.46 0.48 -6.06
N TYR A 375 -4.17 1.06 -5.08
CA TYR A 375 -4.40 0.43 -3.80
C TYR A 375 -5.45 -0.67 -3.89
N THR A 376 -5.22 -1.74 -3.15
CA THR A 376 -6.05 -2.94 -3.20
C THR A 376 -7.05 -2.97 -2.05
N LEU A 377 -8.22 -3.54 -2.33
CA LEU A 377 -9.16 -3.92 -1.29
C LEU A 377 -8.55 -5.06 -0.46
N ILE A 378 -8.49 -4.86 0.84
CA ILE A 378 -8.19 -5.93 1.79
C ILE A 378 -9.46 -6.77 1.96
N THR A 379 -9.33 -8.10 1.85
CA THR A 379 -10.46 -9.04 1.83
C THR A 379 -10.15 -10.30 2.65
N GLY A 380 -11.16 -11.15 2.88
CA GLY A 380 -11.00 -12.41 3.59
C GLY A 380 -10.47 -12.24 5.02
N ALA A 381 -9.70 -13.19 5.50
CA ALA A 381 -9.18 -13.20 6.88
C ALA A 381 -8.37 -11.96 7.26
N LEU A 382 -7.68 -11.33 6.30
CA LEU A 382 -6.95 -10.09 6.56
C LEU A 382 -7.90 -8.92 6.81
N TYR A 383 -9.04 -8.86 6.14
CA TYR A 383 -10.10 -7.88 6.40
C TYR A 383 -10.70 -8.07 7.79
N ASP A 384 -11.04 -9.33 8.15
CA ASP A 384 -11.60 -9.63 9.48
C ASP A 384 -10.62 -9.24 10.58
N LYS A 385 -9.33 -9.51 10.38
CA LYS A 385 -8.28 -9.10 11.31
C LYS A 385 -8.15 -7.58 11.40
N ALA A 386 -8.20 -6.86 10.28
CA ALA A 386 -8.17 -5.40 10.26
C ALA A 386 -9.34 -4.80 11.08
N LYS A 387 -10.55 -5.32 10.89
CA LYS A 387 -11.74 -4.92 11.65
C LYS A 387 -11.57 -5.16 13.15
N ALA A 388 -11.06 -6.34 13.52
CA ALA A 388 -10.80 -6.68 14.91
C ALA A 388 -9.77 -5.74 15.57
N GLN A 389 -8.75 -5.33 14.82
CA GLN A 389 -7.73 -4.40 15.32
C GLN A 389 -8.27 -2.96 15.42
N ILE A 390 -9.04 -2.51 14.44
CA ILE A 390 -9.68 -1.18 14.48
C ILE A 390 -10.63 -1.08 15.67
N ALA A 391 -11.36 -2.15 16.01
CA ALA A 391 -12.28 -2.18 17.14
C ALA A 391 -11.59 -2.01 18.52
N LYS A 392 -10.27 -2.17 18.60
CA LYS A 392 -9.46 -1.93 19.81
C LYS A 392 -9.10 -0.46 20.01
N ILE A 393 -9.27 0.38 19.02
CA ILE A 393 -9.03 1.83 19.12
C ILE A 393 -10.16 2.43 19.95
N LYS A 394 -9.81 2.99 21.13
CA LYS A 394 -10.77 3.52 22.11
C LYS A 394 -10.36 4.90 22.59
#